data_62f937a6424428e45d603c4e216e917c
#
_entry.id   62f937a6424428e45d603c4e216e917c
#
_cell.length_a   1.000
_cell.length_b   1.000
_cell.length_c   1.000
_cell.angle_alpha   90.00
_cell.angle_beta   90.00
_cell.angle_gamma   90.00
#
_symmetry.space_group_name_H-M   'P 1'
#
loop_
_entity.id
_entity.type
_entity.pdbx_description
1 polymer ?
#
loop_
_entity_poly.entity_id
_entity_poly.type
_entity_poly.pdbx_seq_one_letter_code
_entity_poly.pdbx_strand_id
1 'polypeptide(L)'
;INLEQATRVGIWSHVMCFYGFPSETPEEAEDTRQFLIQNQDIIPSVEMYFFVLYKSAPVMFQTEEYKIRVKENPEHDLALDFYYTPDSGQTTEEAMARYEDFYRNDFDPWALRINAREHVLLYITHFGTSDLPDLYVKNHREAHESNLAPEVML
;
A
#
# COMPACT_ATOMS: atom_id res chain seq x y z
N ILE A 1 -13.86 -9.13 12.45
CA ILE A 1 -14.19 -9.81 11.18
C ILE A 1 -12.88 -10.25 10.58
N ASN A 2 -12.81 -11.53 10.29
CA ASN A 2 -11.64 -12.14 9.69
C ASN A 2 -11.74 -11.96 8.16
N LEU A 3 -10.65 -11.63 7.48
CA LEU A 3 -10.58 -11.50 6.01
C LEU A 3 -11.13 -12.75 5.31
N GLU A 4 -10.79 -13.94 5.82
CA GLU A 4 -11.28 -15.20 5.30
C GLU A 4 -12.83 -15.30 5.32
N GLN A 5 -13.47 -14.82 6.41
CA GLN A 5 -14.93 -14.82 6.51
C GLN A 5 -15.55 -13.81 5.53
N ALA A 6 -14.93 -12.65 5.34
CA ALA A 6 -15.36 -11.66 4.37
C ALA A 6 -15.32 -12.24 2.96
N THR A 7 -14.22 -12.87 2.59
CA THR A 7 -14.04 -13.52 1.29
C THR A 7 -15.05 -14.64 1.04
N ARG A 8 -15.32 -15.48 2.05
CA ARG A 8 -16.30 -16.57 1.96
C ARG A 8 -17.74 -16.11 1.69
N VAL A 9 -18.09 -14.90 2.14
CA VAL A 9 -19.44 -14.34 1.89
C VAL A 9 -19.47 -13.36 0.72
N GLY A 10 -18.40 -13.31 -0.08
CA GLY A 10 -18.30 -12.49 -1.28
C GLY A 10 -18.08 -11.00 -1.01
N ILE A 11 -17.57 -10.62 0.18
CA ILE A 11 -17.19 -9.25 0.48
C ILE A 11 -15.78 -9.01 -0.07
N TRP A 12 -15.67 -8.03 -0.97
CA TRP A 12 -14.37 -7.55 -1.44
C TRP A 12 -13.68 -6.73 -0.35
N SER A 13 -12.58 -7.27 0.18
CA SER A 13 -11.76 -6.59 1.19
C SER A 13 -10.58 -5.90 0.53
N HIS A 14 -10.47 -4.59 0.74
CA HIS A 14 -9.32 -3.81 0.34
C HIS A 14 -8.44 -3.57 1.55
N VAL A 15 -7.22 -4.09 1.55
CA VAL A 15 -6.27 -3.94 2.66
C VAL A 15 -5.35 -2.77 2.37
N MET A 16 -5.36 -1.79 3.26
CA MET A 16 -4.47 -0.64 3.22
C MET A 16 -3.43 -0.78 4.34
N CYS A 17 -2.16 -0.76 3.97
CA CYS A 17 -1.04 -0.82 4.90
C CYS A 17 -0.05 0.31 4.59
N PHE A 18 0.83 0.58 5.53
CA PHE A 18 1.97 1.48 5.29
C PHE A 18 3.15 1.07 6.15
N TYR A 19 4.36 1.37 5.67
CA TYR A 19 5.61 1.22 6.39
C TYR A 19 6.04 2.53 7.03
N GLY A 20 6.86 2.44 8.09
CA GLY A 20 7.54 3.59 8.66
C GLY A 20 6.70 4.40 9.63
N PHE A 21 5.66 3.81 10.26
CA PHE A 21 5.05 4.47 11.41
C PHE A 21 6.12 4.73 12.49
N PRO A 22 6.10 5.89 13.18
CA PRO A 22 7.08 6.15 14.24
C PRO A 22 7.22 4.98 15.21
N SER A 23 8.44 4.53 15.44
CA SER A 23 8.83 3.34 16.20
C SER A 23 8.67 1.96 15.52
N GLU A 24 8.08 1.86 14.34
CA GLU A 24 8.03 0.58 13.62
C GLU A 24 9.44 0.06 13.34
N THR A 25 9.71 -1.15 13.79
CA THR A 25 11.00 -1.80 13.55
C THR A 25 11.08 -2.47 12.17
N PRO A 26 12.28 -2.74 11.64
CA PRO A 26 12.44 -3.51 10.41
C PRO A 26 11.77 -4.88 10.45
N GLU A 27 11.73 -5.52 11.61
CA GLU A 27 11.11 -6.82 11.85
C GLU A 27 9.59 -6.72 11.75
N GLU A 28 8.98 -5.71 12.37
CA GLU A 28 7.52 -5.47 12.29
C GLU A 28 7.07 -5.12 10.87
N ALA A 29 7.87 -4.37 10.13
CA ALA A 29 7.62 -4.09 8.72
C ALA A 29 7.71 -5.36 7.87
N GLU A 30 8.65 -6.27 8.17
CA GLU A 30 8.74 -7.57 7.50
C GLU A 30 7.55 -8.47 7.87
N ASP A 31 7.09 -8.44 9.11
CA ASP A 31 5.88 -9.16 9.54
C ASP A 31 4.64 -8.70 8.76
N THR A 32 4.51 -7.40 8.53
CA THR A 32 3.44 -6.83 7.67
C THR A 32 3.54 -7.36 6.24
N ARG A 33 4.74 -7.36 5.65
CA ARG A 33 5.01 -7.90 4.32
C ARG A 33 4.63 -9.38 4.23
N GLN A 34 5.11 -10.18 5.18
CA GLN A 34 4.85 -11.62 5.23
C GLN A 34 3.36 -11.92 5.43
N PHE A 35 2.66 -11.14 6.23
CA PHE A 35 1.21 -11.25 6.39
C PHE A 35 0.48 -11.10 5.05
N LEU A 36 0.84 -10.13 4.25
CA LEU A 36 0.22 -9.91 2.94
C LEU A 36 0.52 -11.07 1.99
N ILE A 37 1.78 -11.49 1.89
CA ILE A 37 2.20 -12.59 0.99
C ILE A 37 1.51 -13.91 1.37
N GLN A 38 1.46 -14.24 2.67
CA GLN A 38 0.84 -15.49 3.14
C GLN A 38 -0.67 -15.51 2.98
N ASN A 39 -1.32 -14.37 2.88
CA ASN A 39 -2.77 -14.24 2.76
C ASN A 39 -3.22 -13.74 1.38
N GLN A 40 -2.36 -13.77 0.37
CA GLN A 40 -2.67 -13.27 -0.97
C GLN A 40 -3.93 -13.89 -1.58
N ASP A 41 -4.23 -15.14 -1.28
CA ASP A 41 -5.39 -15.85 -1.81
C ASP A 41 -6.73 -15.35 -1.22
N ILE A 42 -6.69 -14.71 -0.05
CA ILE A 42 -7.89 -14.20 0.64
C ILE A 42 -7.94 -12.67 0.72
N ILE A 43 -6.91 -12.00 0.21
CA ILE A 43 -6.85 -10.54 0.09
C ILE A 43 -7.05 -10.18 -1.38
N PRO A 44 -8.24 -9.75 -1.79
CA PRO A 44 -8.52 -9.44 -3.19
C PRO A 44 -7.75 -8.23 -3.72
N SER A 45 -7.45 -7.27 -2.86
CA SER A 45 -6.68 -6.08 -3.23
C SER A 45 -5.91 -5.51 -2.05
N VAL A 46 -4.73 -4.96 -2.34
CA VAL A 46 -3.85 -4.32 -1.36
C VAL A 46 -3.38 -2.96 -1.87
N GLU A 47 -3.23 -2.04 -0.96
CA GLU A 47 -2.58 -0.76 -1.20
C GLU A 47 -1.54 -0.54 -0.10
N MET A 48 -0.28 -0.39 -0.52
CA MET A 48 0.83 -0.14 0.38
C MET A 48 1.32 1.29 0.22
N TYR A 49 1.62 1.92 1.35
CA TYR A 49 2.20 3.26 1.42
C TYR A 49 3.44 3.26 2.31
N PHE A 50 4.05 4.42 2.44
CA PHE A 50 4.95 4.75 3.54
C PHE A 50 4.35 5.91 4.35
N PHE A 51 4.67 5.96 5.64
CA PHE A 51 4.10 6.96 6.54
C PHE A 51 4.59 8.37 6.18
N VAL A 52 3.64 9.28 6.02
CA VAL A 52 3.88 10.71 5.79
C VAL A 52 3.24 11.50 6.92
N LEU A 53 4.04 12.37 7.55
CA LEU A 53 3.56 13.20 8.64
C LEU A 53 2.83 14.44 8.11
N TYR A 54 1.52 14.42 8.16
CA TYR A 54 0.70 15.56 7.77
C TYR A 54 0.49 16.57 8.90
N LYS A 55 0.36 17.85 8.55
CA LYS A 55 0.13 18.97 9.48
C LYS A 55 -1.06 18.77 10.41
N SER A 56 -2.10 18.10 9.94
CA SER A 56 -3.33 17.82 10.70
C SER A 56 -3.36 16.46 11.41
N ALA A 57 -2.30 15.65 11.25
CA ALA A 57 -2.25 14.33 11.87
C ALA A 57 -2.12 14.45 13.41
N PRO A 58 -2.79 13.58 14.19
CA PRO A 58 -2.62 13.54 15.66
C PRO A 58 -1.16 13.44 16.10
N VAL A 59 -0.35 12.66 15.37
CA VAL A 59 1.09 12.48 15.62
C VAL A 59 1.84 13.81 15.64
N MET A 60 1.42 14.78 14.83
CA MET A 60 2.04 16.12 14.78
C MET A 60 1.88 16.89 16.09
N PHE A 61 0.80 16.62 16.83
CA PHE A 61 0.50 17.27 18.11
C PHE A 61 0.98 16.46 19.33
N GLN A 62 1.51 15.27 19.12
CA GLN A 62 1.92 14.32 20.15
C GLN A 62 3.36 13.82 19.90
N THR A 63 4.24 14.70 19.43
CA THR A 63 5.60 14.36 18.99
C THR A 63 6.43 13.71 20.10
N GLU A 64 6.23 14.08 21.35
CA GLU A 64 6.90 13.46 22.51
C GLU A 64 6.43 12.01 22.74
N GLU A 65 5.12 11.76 22.60
CA GLU A 65 4.54 10.42 22.75
C GLU A 65 5.04 9.47 21.67
N TYR A 66 5.05 9.94 20.42
CA TYR A 66 5.53 9.17 19.26
C TYR A 66 7.06 9.23 19.08
N LYS A 67 7.77 9.94 19.98
CA LYS A 67 9.24 10.05 19.96
C LYS A 67 9.80 10.44 18.60
N ILE A 68 9.25 11.49 18.03
CA ILE A 68 9.69 12.06 16.76
C ILE A 68 10.15 13.51 16.94
N ARG A 69 11.09 13.90 16.10
CA ARG A 69 11.54 15.29 15.98
C ARG A 69 11.18 15.82 14.60
N VAL A 70 10.23 16.74 14.57
CA VAL A 70 9.79 17.39 13.32
C VAL A 70 10.88 18.35 12.86
N LYS A 71 11.23 18.29 11.58
CA LYS A 71 12.17 19.23 10.96
C LYS A 71 11.38 20.45 10.47
N GLU A 72 11.69 21.61 10.99
CA GLU A 72 11.15 22.85 10.45
C GLU A 72 11.70 23.08 9.03
N ASN A 73 10.81 23.35 8.10
CA ASN A 73 11.17 23.76 6.77
C ASN A 73 10.61 25.17 6.51
N PRO A 74 11.38 26.22 6.80
CA PRO A 74 10.92 27.62 6.70
C PRO A 74 10.61 28.05 5.27
N GLU A 75 11.05 27.31 4.25
CA GLU A 75 10.80 27.63 2.85
C GLU A 75 9.43 27.14 2.34
N HIS A 76 8.72 26.32 3.13
CA HIS A 76 7.46 25.70 2.74
C HIS A 76 6.32 26.05 3.71
N ASP A 77 5.98 27.32 3.82
CA ASP A 77 4.87 27.79 4.67
C ASP A 77 3.51 27.16 4.30
N LEU A 78 3.36 26.70 3.06
CA LEU A 78 2.17 26.01 2.54
C LEU A 78 2.33 24.48 2.48
N ALA A 79 3.41 23.92 3.03
CA ALA A 79 3.57 22.46 3.08
C ALA A 79 2.49 21.81 3.93
N LEU A 80 1.89 20.75 3.41
CA LEU A 80 0.90 19.92 4.10
C LEU A 80 1.56 18.76 4.85
N ASP A 81 2.76 18.37 4.46
CA ASP A 81 3.57 17.28 5.00
C ASP A 81 4.89 17.80 5.58
N PHE A 82 5.39 17.12 6.57
CA PHE A 82 6.60 17.50 7.31
C PHE A 82 7.60 16.36 7.34
N TYR A 83 8.87 16.71 7.16
CA TYR A 83 9.97 15.79 7.46
C TYR A 83 10.12 15.63 8.97
N TYR A 84 10.42 14.44 9.41
CA TYR A 84 10.70 14.14 10.81
C TYR A 84 11.84 13.14 10.94
N THR A 85 12.37 13.02 12.14
CA THR A 85 13.35 11.99 12.49
C THR A 85 12.77 11.23 13.68
N PRO A 86 12.53 9.91 13.57
CA PRO A 86 12.12 9.10 14.70
C PRO A 86 13.33 8.86 15.63
N ASP A 87 13.07 8.70 16.93
CA ASP A 87 14.12 8.32 17.89
C ASP A 87 14.46 6.83 17.81
N SER A 88 13.55 6.02 17.27
CA SER A 88 13.72 4.58 17.02
C SER A 88 12.83 4.12 15.87
N GLY A 89 13.14 2.95 15.32
CA GLY A 89 12.44 2.41 14.18
C GLY A 89 13.03 2.86 12.85
N GLN A 90 12.25 2.73 11.79
CA GLN A 90 12.68 3.04 10.43
C GLN A 90 12.61 4.55 10.15
N THR A 91 13.55 5.04 9.37
CA THR A 91 13.49 6.38 8.79
C THR A 91 12.48 6.42 7.63
N THR A 92 12.08 7.61 7.21
CA THR A 92 11.20 7.79 6.03
C THR A 92 11.84 7.22 4.76
N GLU A 93 13.16 7.36 4.61
CA GLU A 93 13.92 6.84 3.47
C GLU A 93 13.91 5.31 3.44
N GLU A 94 14.08 4.66 4.60
CA GLU A 94 14.02 3.19 4.72
C GLU A 94 12.60 2.67 4.44
N ALA A 95 11.58 3.33 4.97
CA ALA A 95 10.19 2.99 4.72
C ALA A 95 9.81 3.15 3.23
N MET A 96 10.28 4.21 2.59
CA MET A 96 10.10 4.44 1.16
C MET A 96 10.79 3.36 0.31
N ALA A 97 12.02 2.97 0.68
CA ALA A 97 12.72 1.90 -0.01
C ALA A 97 11.99 0.55 0.10
N ARG A 98 11.40 0.23 1.27
CA ARG A 98 10.57 -0.97 1.45
C ARG A 98 9.28 -0.91 0.63
N TYR A 99 8.64 0.26 0.59
CA TYR A 99 7.46 0.49 -0.25
C TYR A 99 7.78 0.23 -1.73
N GLU A 100 8.88 0.76 -2.25
CA GLU A 100 9.32 0.54 -3.63
C GLU A 100 9.65 -0.93 -3.89
N ASP A 101 10.31 -1.59 -2.93
CA ASP A 101 10.67 -3.01 -3.01
C ASP A 101 9.43 -3.90 -3.06
N PHE A 102 8.43 -3.63 -2.21
CA PHE A 102 7.16 -4.34 -2.21
C PHE A 102 6.46 -4.27 -3.58
N TYR A 103 6.35 -3.09 -4.18
CA TYR A 103 5.72 -2.94 -5.50
C TYR A 103 6.53 -3.57 -6.64
N ARG A 104 7.82 -3.65 -6.50
CA ARG A 104 8.70 -4.25 -7.51
C ARG A 104 8.69 -5.77 -7.46
N ASN A 105 8.67 -6.35 -6.26
CA ASN A 105 8.98 -7.77 -6.07
C ASN A 105 7.78 -8.60 -5.58
N ASP A 106 6.84 -8.00 -4.84
CA ASP A 106 5.80 -8.74 -4.13
C ASP A 106 4.38 -8.42 -4.61
N PHE A 107 4.19 -7.30 -5.29
CA PHE A 107 2.86 -6.80 -5.65
C PHE A 107 2.21 -7.54 -6.83
N ASP A 108 2.97 -8.30 -7.60
CA ASP A 108 2.50 -8.98 -8.82
C ASP A 108 1.24 -9.86 -8.61
N PRO A 109 1.08 -10.59 -7.48
CA PRO A 109 -0.13 -11.35 -7.24
C PRO A 109 -1.42 -10.53 -7.22
N TRP A 110 -1.33 -9.28 -6.80
CA TRP A 110 -2.49 -8.38 -6.75
C TRP A 110 -2.66 -7.53 -7.99
N ALA A 111 -1.59 -7.30 -8.78
CA ALA A 111 -1.51 -6.53 -10.03
C ALA A 111 -2.57 -5.41 -10.25
N LEU A 112 -3.33 -5.13 -9.22
CA LEU A 112 -4.45 -4.22 -9.09
C LEU A 112 -3.92 -2.90 -8.57
N ARG A 113 -3.28 -2.11 -9.43
CA ARG A 113 -3.05 -0.72 -9.07
C ARG A 113 -4.40 -0.04 -8.92
N ILE A 114 -4.67 0.40 -7.69
CA ILE A 114 -5.95 0.94 -7.23
C ILE A 114 -6.25 2.34 -7.79
N ASN A 115 -5.47 2.88 -8.67
CA ASN A 115 -5.93 3.95 -9.57
C ASN A 115 -7.12 3.49 -10.43
N ALA A 116 -7.60 2.28 -10.19
CA ALA A 116 -8.73 1.64 -10.85
C ALA A 116 -10.01 1.56 -9.98
N ARG A 117 -10.20 2.44 -9.01
CA ARG A 117 -11.45 2.50 -8.23
C ARG A 117 -12.69 2.53 -9.13
N GLU A 118 -12.62 3.29 -10.20
CA GLU A 118 -13.68 3.41 -11.19
C GLU A 118 -13.86 2.12 -11.98
N HIS A 119 -12.78 1.46 -12.37
CA HIS A 119 -12.85 0.17 -13.05
C HIS A 119 -13.38 -0.93 -12.14
N VAL A 120 -13.00 -0.96 -10.86
CA VAL A 120 -13.55 -1.90 -9.88
C VAL A 120 -15.06 -1.71 -9.72
N LEU A 121 -15.54 -0.48 -9.62
CA LEU A 121 -16.97 -0.19 -9.54
C LEU A 121 -17.71 -0.63 -10.81
N LEU A 122 -17.14 -0.40 -11.99
CA LEU A 122 -17.71 -0.86 -13.26
C LEU A 122 -17.77 -2.39 -13.34
N TYR A 123 -16.73 -3.07 -12.91
CA TYR A 123 -16.71 -4.54 -12.84
C TYR A 123 -17.73 -5.09 -11.85
N ILE A 124 -17.81 -4.52 -10.64
CA ILE A 124 -18.80 -4.93 -9.62
C ILE A 124 -20.23 -4.78 -10.13
N THR A 125 -20.53 -3.70 -10.83
CA THR A 125 -21.87 -3.48 -11.39
C THR A 125 -22.21 -4.43 -12.51
N HIS A 126 -21.24 -4.95 -13.24
CA HIS A 126 -21.45 -5.83 -14.39
C HIS A 126 -21.38 -7.32 -14.06
N PHE A 127 -20.44 -7.73 -13.21
CA PHE A 127 -20.15 -9.15 -12.94
C PHE A 127 -20.54 -9.59 -11.53
N GLY A 128 -20.92 -8.67 -10.63
CA GLY A 128 -21.06 -8.96 -9.20
C GLY A 128 -19.69 -9.07 -8.51
N THR A 129 -19.70 -9.57 -7.28
CA THR A 129 -18.48 -9.64 -6.45
C THR A 129 -17.80 -11.01 -6.46
N SER A 130 -18.50 -12.07 -6.83
CA SER A 130 -18.02 -13.44 -6.68
C SER A 130 -16.87 -13.79 -7.63
N ASP A 131 -16.94 -13.33 -8.86
CA ASP A 131 -16.00 -13.70 -9.93
C ASP A 131 -14.99 -12.59 -10.24
N LEU A 132 -15.11 -11.48 -9.52
CA LEU A 132 -14.31 -10.29 -9.77
C LEU A 132 -12.79 -10.51 -9.58
N PRO A 133 -12.31 -11.20 -8.53
CA PRO A 133 -10.88 -11.42 -8.33
C PRO A 133 -10.21 -12.11 -9.52
N ASP A 134 -10.81 -13.19 -10.00
CA ASP A 134 -10.20 -14.01 -11.07
C ASP A 134 -10.21 -13.29 -12.42
N LEU A 135 -11.30 -12.64 -12.76
CA LEU A 135 -11.41 -11.88 -14.00
C LEU A 135 -10.49 -10.66 -14.02
N TYR A 136 -10.41 -9.97 -12.91
CA TYR A 136 -9.60 -8.76 -12.82
C TYR A 136 -8.11 -9.09 -12.85
N VAL A 137 -7.66 -10.08 -12.09
CA VAL A 137 -6.25 -10.55 -12.11
C VAL A 137 -5.86 -11.06 -13.49
N LYS A 138 -6.72 -11.83 -14.14
CA LYS A 138 -6.47 -12.35 -15.48
C LYS A 138 -6.31 -11.22 -16.50
N ASN A 139 -7.25 -10.30 -16.56
CA ASN A 139 -7.22 -9.20 -17.52
C ASN A 139 -6.03 -8.25 -17.29
N HIS A 140 -5.61 -8.08 -16.04
CA HIS A 140 -4.48 -7.23 -15.71
C HIS A 140 -3.15 -7.89 -16.07
N ARG A 141 -3.00 -9.20 -15.89
CA ARG A 141 -1.83 -9.96 -16.35
C ARG A 141 -1.68 -9.88 -17.87
N GLU A 142 -2.76 -10.13 -18.61
CA GLU A 142 -2.77 -10.03 -20.07
C GLU A 142 -2.40 -8.61 -20.56
N ALA A 143 -2.90 -7.56 -19.89
CA ALA A 143 -2.55 -6.18 -20.21
C ALA A 143 -1.10 -5.83 -19.85
N HIS A 144 -0.57 -6.37 -18.75
CA HIS A 144 0.81 -6.14 -18.34
C HIS A 144 1.79 -6.88 -19.27
N GLU A 145 1.49 -8.12 -19.65
CA GLU A 145 2.27 -8.89 -20.63
C GLU A 145 2.28 -8.22 -22.01
N SER A 146 1.16 -7.62 -22.43
CA SER A 146 1.09 -6.87 -23.68
C SER A 146 1.88 -5.55 -23.67
N ASN A 147 2.05 -4.92 -22.51
CA ASN A 147 2.83 -3.70 -22.33
C ASN A 147 4.34 -3.98 -22.12
N LEU A 148 4.70 -5.23 -21.78
CA LEU A 148 6.10 -5.69 -21.65
C LEU A 148 6.63 -6.29 -22.94
N ALA A 149 5.82 -6.40 -23.99
CA ALA A 149 6.33 -6.75 -25.31
C ALA A 149 7.31 -5.65 -25.77
N PRO A 150 8.57 -5.99 -26.02
CA PRO A 150 9.61 -5.00 -26.21
C PRO A 150 9.39 -4.20 -27.48
N GLU A 151 9.36 -2.89 -27.37
CA GLU A 151 9.89 -2.04 -28.43
C GLU A 151 11.40 -2.27 -28.54
N VAL A 152 11.77 -3.43 -29.07
CA VAL A 152 13.10 -3.68 -29.60
C VAL A 152 12.89 -4.02 -31.05
N MET A 153 12.81 -2.99 -31.85
CA MET A 153 13.37 -2.95 -33.20
C MET A 153 13.12 -1.58 -33.84
N LEU A 154 14.07 -0.69 -33.67
CA LEU A 154 14.70 0.01 -34.82
C LEU A 154 15.87 0.85 -34.31
#